data_4dc0226e4a0800e5089ae7798c10a843
#
_entry.id   4dc0226e4a0800e5089ae7798c10a843
#
_cell.length_a   1.000
_cell.length_b   1.000
_cell.length_c   1.000
_cell.angle_alpha   90.00
_cell.angle_beta   90.00
_cell.angle_gamma   90.00
#
_symmetry.space_group_name_H-M   'P 1'
#
loop_
_entity.id
_entity.type
_entity.pdbx_description
1 polymer ?
#
loop_
_entity_poly.entity_id
_entity_poly.type
_entity_poly.pdbx_seq_one_letter_code
_entity_poly.pdbx_strand_id
1 'polypeptide(L)'
;LTTNYLSQHSYDWCGDDPDPDPNSWDGHGTAVAGVAAGTGNNSIGVTGVAFGADITGHRLIACGFTDSTAADALSYDNEDIDIYSNSWGPFDGGNGLEGPGPITVAAIEDSVYNGRSGLGNIYTWAAGNGLESNDNSNYDGYASLRYAIAVAAITHYGDQSWYSEPG
;
A
#
# COMPACT_ATOMS: atom_id res chain seq x y z
N LEU A 1 -10.71 -11.62 7.53
CA LEU A 1 -11.05 -10.53 6.59
C LEU A 1 -12.43 -10.69 5.94
N THR A 2 -13.00 -11.88 5.85
CA THR A 2 -14.22 -12.16 5.07
C THR A 2 -15.47 -11.36 5.47
N THR A 3 -15.55 -10.85 6.68
CA THR A 3 -16.72 -10.11 7.18
C THR A 3 -16.66 -8.60 6.91
N ASN A 4 -15.48 -8.08 6.63
CA ASN A 4 -15.22 -6.67 6.34
C ASN A 4 -14.53 -6.45 4.99
N TYR A 5 -14.51 -7.48 4.14
CA TYR A 5 -13.96 -7.37 2.78
C TYR A 5 -15.05 -6.92 1.80
N LEU A 6 -14.76 -5.85 1.05
CA LEU A 6 -15.63 -5.26 0.05
C LEU A 6 -15.17 -5.63 -1.36
N SER A 7 -15.68 -6.73 -1.88
CA SER A 7 -15.30 -7.23 -3.21
C SER A 7 -15.66 -6.27 -4.34
N GLN A 8 -16.71 -5.47 -4.19
CA GLN A 8 -17.14 -4.51 -5.21
C GLN A 8 -16.16 -3.36 -5.44
N HIS A 9 -15.24 -3.11 -4.50
CA HIS A 9 -14.18 -2.10 -4.57
C HIS A 9 -12.79 -2.73 -4.67
N SER A 10 -12.71 -3.99 -5.08
CA SER A 10 -11.47 -4.76 -5.19
C SER A 10 -11.18 -5.12 -6.64
N TYR A 11 -9.89 -5.23 -7.01
CA TYR A 11 -9.52 -5.55 -8.39
C TYR A 11 -8.15 -6.24 -8.48
N ASP A 12 -8.04 -7.23 -9.35
CA ASP A 12 -6.78 -7.86 -9.77
C ASP A 12 -6.25 -7.23 -11.06
N TRP A 13 -5.27 -6.35 -10.92
CA TRP A 13 -4.58 -5.69 -12.04
C TRP A 13 -3.63 -6.63 -12.80
N CYS A 14 -3.34 -7.81 -12.24
CA CYS A 14 -2.53 -8.83 -12.87
C CYS A 14 -3.36 -9.83 -13.68
N GLY A 15 -4.55 -10.15 -13.19
CA GLY A 15 -5.51 -11.05 -13.85
C GLY A 15 -6.49 -10.30 -14.75
N ASP A 16 -6.63 -9.00 -14.58
CA ASP A 16 -7.64 -8.15 -15.23
C ASP A 16 -9.06 -8.63 -14.90
N ASP A 17 -9.31 -8.85 -13.60
CA ASP A 17 -10.59 -9.33 -13.09
C ASP A 17 -10.89 -8.78 -11.67
N PRO A 18 -12.14 -8.92 -11.16
CA PRO A 18 -12.52 -8.37 -9.86
C PRO A 18 -12.10 -9.22 -8.64
N ASP A 19 -11.29 -10.25 -8.80
CA ASP A 19 -10.89 -11.17 -7.74
C ASP A 19 -9.38 -11.08 -7.44
N PRO A 20 -8.95 -10.24 -6.46
CA PRO A 20 -7.55 -10.05 -6.13
C PRO A 20 -6.98 -11.16 -5.23
N ASP A 21 -7.55 -12.35 -5.24
CA ASP A 21 -7.06 -13.47 -4.44
C ASP A 21 -5.58 -13.76 -4.75
N PRO A 22 -4.72 -13.88 -3.73
CA PRO A 22 -3.30 -14.09 -3.94
C PRO A 22 -3.02 -15.51 -4.44
N ASN A 23 -2.00 -15.66 -5.25
CA ASN A 23 -1.40 -16.98 -5.48
C ASN A 23 -0.69 -17.47 -4.22
N SER A 24 -0.27 -18.74 -4.20
CA SER A 24 0.38 -19.34 -3.03
C SER A 24 1.69 -18.69 -2.58
N TRP A 25 2.27 -17.81 -3.40
CA TRP A 25 3.56 -17.13 -3.15
C TRP A 25 3.44 -15.61 -2.93
N ASP A 26 2.27 -14.99 -3.14
CA ASP A 26 2.08 -13.53 -3.06
C ASP A 26 1.13 -13.07 -1.93
N GLY A 27 1.07 -13.82 -0.85
CA GLY A 27 0.20 -13.54 0.31
C GLY A 27 0.62 -12.37 1.20
N HIS A 28 1.63 -11.58 0.84
CA HIS A 28 2.12 -10.46 1.66
C HIS A 28 1.03 -9.41 1.91
N GLY A 29 0.31 -8.98 0.88
CA GLY A 29 -0.80 -8.02 1.01
C GLY A 29 -1.92 -8.51 1.92
N THR A 30 -2.23 -9.82 1.88
CA THR A 30 -3.21 -10.44 2.79
C THR A 30 -2.75 -10.37 4.25
N ALA A 31 -1.45 -10.59 4.51
CA ALA A 31 -0.89 -10.45 5.85
C ALA A 31 -0.95 -8.99 6.35
N VAL A 32 -0.59 -8.03 5.50
CA VAL A 32 -0.70 -6.59 5.80
C VAL A 32 -2.15 -6.22 6.11
N ALA A 33 -3.10 -6.63 5.28
CA ALA A 33 -4.53 -6.42 5.50
C ALA A 33 -5.02 -7.02 6.83
N GLY A 34 -4.52 -8.19 7.20
CA GLY A 34 -4.82 -8.83 8.48
C GLY A 34 -4.35 -8.02 9.68
N VAL A 35 -3.14 -7.45 9.61
CA VAL A 35 -2.60 -6.57 10.68
C VAL A 35 -3.34 -5.23 10.71
N ALA A 36 -3.71 -4.69 9.56
CA ALA A 36 -4.45 -3.43 9.48
C ALA A 36 -5.87 -3.54 10.05
N ALA A 37 -6.65 -4.50 9.56
CA ALA A 37 -8.09 -4.55 9.86
C ALA A 37 -8.67 -5.98 9.96
N GLY A 38 -7.87 -6.96 10.39
CA GLY A 38 -8.39 -8.29 10.70
C GLY A 38 -9.53 -8.19 11.74
N THR A 39 -10.66 -8.81 11.43
CA THR A 39 -11.87 -8.76 12.27
C THR A 39 -11.60 -9.29 13.68
N GLY A 40 -11.86 -8.47 14.69
CA GLY A 40 -11.68 -8.84 16.10
C GLY A 40 -12.82 -9.67 16.68
N ASN A 41 -12.59 -10.25 17.86
CA ASN A 41 -13.59 -10.96 18.67
C ASN A 41 -14.29 -12.14 17.98
N ASN A 42 -13.65 -12.76 17.00
CA ASN A 42 -14.20 -13.89 16.24
C ASN A 42 -13.53 -15.23 16.56
N SER A 43 -12.59 -15.26 17.50
CA SER A 43 -11.80 -16.43 17.90
C SER A 43 -10.97 -17.06 16.76
N ILE A 44 -10.64 -16.28 15.72
CA ILE A 44 -9.89 -16.72 14.54
C ILE A 44 -8.72 -15.77 14.29
N GLY A 45 -7.50 -16.31 14.19
CA GLY A 45 -6.32 -15.57 13.77
C GLY A 45 -5.97 -14.38 14.67
N VAL A 46 -5.74 -13.22 14.03
CA VAL A 46 -5.33 -11.97 14.69
C VAL A 46 -6.43 -10.93 14.64
N THR A 47 -6.37 -9.97 15.55
CA THR A 47 -7.20 -8.76 15.50
C THR A 47 -6.38 -7.64 14.90
N GLY A 48 -6.88 -7.01 13.85
CA GLY A 48 -6.26 -5.83 13.24
C GLY A 48 -6.38 -4.58 14.12
N VAL A 49 -5.52 -3.61 13.87
CA VAL A 49 -5.54 -2.33 14.61
C VAL A 49 -6.87 -1.60 14.40
N ALA A 50 -7.37 -1.59 13.18
CA ALA A 50 -8.67 -1.03 12.79
C ALA A 50 -9.69 -2.14 12.48
N PHE A 51 -9.94 -3.03 13.45
CA PHE A 51 -10.74 -4.25 13.27
C PHE A 51 -12.22 -4.02 12.87
N GLY A 52 -12.67 -2.80 12.89
CA GLY A 52 -14.00 -2.38 12.42
C GLY A 52 -13.99 -1.65 11.08
N ALA A 53 -12.83 -1.47 10.46
CA ALA A 53 -12.74 -0.89 9.13
C ALA A 53 -13.04 -1.93 8.04
N ASP A 54 -13.65 -1.48 6.96
CA ASP A 54 -13.79 -2.27 5.75
C ASP A 54 -12.46 -2.30 4.98
N ILE A 55 -12.25 -3.35 4.18
CA ILE A 55 -11.03 -3.56 3.39
C ILE A 55 -11.38 -3.87 1.95
N THR A 56 -10.60 -3.29 1.05
CA THR A 56 -10.54 -3.65 -0.37
C THR A 56 -9.16 -4.21 -0.70
N GLY A 57 -9.05 -5.04 -1.72
CA GLY A 57 -7.80 -5.62 -2.19
C GLY A 57 -7.48 -5.16 -3.62
N HIS A 58 -6.25 -4.71 -3.83
CA HIS A 58 -5.73 -4.35 -5.14
C HIS A 58 -4.46 -5.14 -5.42
N ARG A 59 -4.56 -6.18 -6.25
CA ARG A 59 -3.43 -7.02 -6.62
C ARG A 59 -2.70 -6.42 -7.82
N LEU A 60 -1.66 -5.62 -7.56
CA LEU A 60 -0.91 -4.88 -8.57
C LEU A 60 0.52 -5.42 -8.75
N ILE A 61 1.28 -5.57 -7.66
CA ILE A 61 2.72 -5.80 -7.70
C ILE A 61 3.12 -7.26 -7.90
N ALA A 62 2.17 -8.18 -7.96
CA ALA A 62 2.43 -9.60 -8.22
C ALA A 62 2.81 -9.90 -9.68
N CYS A 63 2.72 -8.91 -10.55
CA CYS A 63 3.12 -8.95 -11.96
C CYS A 63 3.81 -7.63 -12.35
N GLY A 64 4.31 -7.55 -13.58
CA GLY A 64 4.81 -6.27 -14.11
C GLY A 64 3.65 -5.33 -14.42
N PHE A 65 3.78 -4.06 -14.10
CA PHE A 65 2.78 -3.03 -14.38
C PHE A 65 3.39 -1.82 -15.09
N THR A 66 2.56 -1.03 -15.75
CA THR A 66 2.92 0.22 -16.40
C THR A 66 2.57 1.42 -15.51
N ASP A 67 3.09 2.61 -15.84
CA ASP A 67 2.69 3.85 -15.17
C ASP A 67 1.17 4.09 -15.23
N SER A 68 0.53 3.76 -16.36
CA SER A 68 -0.93 3.85 -16.48
C SER A 68 -1.65 2.86 -15.56
N THR A 69 -1.20 1.60 -15.51
CA THR A 69 -1.82 0.59 -14.64
C THR A 69 -1.67 0.96 -13.15
N ALA A 70 -0.50 1.51 -12.77
CA ALA A 70 -0.28 2.00 -11.40
C ALA A 70 -1.21 3.18 -11.08
N ALA A 71 -1.37 4.12 -12.03
CA ALA A 71 -2.28 5.24 -11.87
C ALA A 71 -3.72 4.77 -11.67
N ASP A 72 -4.20 3.84 -12.51
CA ASP A 72 -5.54 3.28 -12.40
C ASP A 72 -5.76 2.57 -11.05
N ALA A 73 -4.78 1.78 -10.58
CA ALA A 73 -4.87 1.08 -9.30
C ALA A 73 -4.86 2.02 -8.09
N LEU A 74 -4.05 3.08 -8.15
CA LEU A 74 -3.87 4.03 -7.05
C LEU A 74 -4.91 5.15 -7.03
N SER A 75 -5.84 5.17 -7.97
CA SER A 75 -7.00 6.05 -7.99
C SER A 75 -8.32 5.30 -8.14
N TYR A 76 -8.28 3.96 -8.10
CA TYR A 76 -9.47 3.13 -8.25
C TYR A 76 -10.45 3.39 -7.11
N ASP A 77 -11.70 3.67 -7.46
CA ASP A 77 -12.78 3.98 -6.51
C ASP A 77 -12.42 5.04 -5.46
N ASN A 78 -11.70 6.08 -5.87
CA ASN A 78 -11.23 7.15 -4.99
C ASN A 78 -12.35 7.99 -4.34
N GLU A 79 -13.59 7.82 -4.72
CA GLU A 79 -14.75 8.39 -4.02
C GLU A 79 -15.16 7.57 -2.79
N ASP A 80 -14.88 6.26 -2.77
CA ASP A 80 -15.33 5.32 -1.74
C ASP A 80 -14.18 4.84 -0.83
N ILE A 81 -12.94 4.81 -1.33
CA ILE A 81 -11.76 4.40 -0.57
C ILE A 81 -11.18 5.60 0.19
N ASP A 82 -11.05 5.48 1.51
CA ASP A 82 -10.43 6.52 2.34
C ASP A 82 -8.90 6.52 2.29
N ILE A 83 -8.30 5.34 2.37
CA ILE A 83 -6.84 5.17 2.56
C ILE A 83 -6.30 4.11 1.61
N TYR A 84 -5.28 4.46 0.85
CA TYR A 84 -4.47 3.54 0.06
C TYR A 84 -3.21 3.19 0.86
N SER A 85 -3.14 1.93 1.31
CA SER A 85 -2.00 1.42 2.09
C SER A 85 -1.07 0.60 1.20
N ASN A 86 0.17 1.08 1.02
CA ASN A 86 1.14 0.56 0.07
C ASN A 86 2.37 0.02 0.80
N SER A 87 2.49 -1.30 0.91
CA SER A 87 3.63 -1.98 1.52
C SER A 87 4.55 -2.58 0.45
N TRP A 88 4.93 -1.77 -0.51
CA TRP A 88 5.80 -2.08 -1.64
C TRP A 88 6.53 -0.83 -2.12
N GLY A 89 7.56 -0.98 -2.94
CA GLY A 89 8.33 0.13 -3.48
C GLY A 89 9.38 -0.35 -4.48
N PRO A 90 10.31 0.50 -4.86
CA PRO A 90 11.49 0.15 -5.63
C PRO A 90 12.36 -0.90 -4.92
N PHE A 91 13.41 -1.35 -5.61
CA PHE A 91 14.37 -2.30 -5.04
C PHE A 91 15.26 -1.62 -3.98
N ASP A 92 15.29 -2.18 -2.78
CA ASP A 92 16.04 -1.70 -1.61
C ASP A 92 17.56 -1.93 -1.76
N GLY A 93 18.19 -1.29 -2.76
CA GLY A 93 19.58 -1.50 -3.13
C GLY A 93 20.54 -0.34 -2.87
N GLY A 94 20.05 0.82 -2.47
CA GLY A 94 20.84 2.02 -2.20
C GLY A 94 21.53 2.64 -3.43
N ASN A 95 21.16 2.25 -4.64
CA ASN A 95 21.90 2.57 -5.85
C ASN A 95 21.18 3.45 -6.87
N GLY A 96 19.98 3.93 -6.57
CA GLY A 96 19.20 4.67 -7.55
C GLY A 96 18.09 5.51 -6.94
N LEU A 97 17.60 6.43 -7.76
CA LEU A 97 16.37 7.16 -7.49
C LEU A 97 15.31 6.53 -8.40
N GLU A 98 14.36 5.85 -7.81
CA GLU A 98 13.25 5.23 -8.51
C GLU A 98 11.92 5.72 -7.92
N GLY A 99 10.86 5.72 -8.70
CA GLY A 99 9.57 6.21 -8.20
C GLY A 99 8.46 6.15 -9.25
N PRO A 100 7.30 6.73 -8.93
CA PRO A 100 6.16 6.74 -9.82
C PRO A 100 6.44 7.51 -11.11
N GLY A 101 5.88 7.06 -12.21
CA GLY A 101 5.84 7.83 -13.44
C GLY A 101 4.84 9.02 -13.34
N PRO A 102 4.87 9.91 -14.34
CA PRO A 102 4.09 11.14 -14.29
C PRO A 102 2.56 10.91 -14.28
N ILE A 103 2.06 9.80 -14.86
CA ILE A 103 0.63 9.50 -14.88
C ILE A 103 0.18 9.09 -13.48
N THR A 104 0.96 8.25 -12.79
CA THR A 104 0.72 7.85 -11.40
C THR A 104 0.76 9.05 -10.46
N VAL A 105 1.76 9.93 -10.59
CA VAL A 105 1.83 11.15 -9.77
C VAL A 105 0.59 12.02 -9.95
N ALA A 106 0.14 12.23 -11.19
CA ALA A 106 -1.05 13.02 -11.47
C ALA A 106 -2.33 12.39 -10.89
N ALA A 107 -2.46 11.06 -10.96
CA ALA A 107 -3.60 10.34 -10.40
C ALA A 107 -3.66 10.43 -8.86
N ILE A 108 -2.50 10.27 -8.20
CA ILE A 108 -2.40 10.44 -6.73
C ILE A 108 -2.73 11.89 -6.34
N GLU A 109 -2.17 12.86 -7.06
CA GLU A 109 -2.44 14.29 -6.81
C GLU A 109 -3.93 14.61 -6.94
N ASP A 110 -4.57 14.14 -8.01
CA ASP A 110 -6.01 14.32 -8.22
C ASP A 110 -6.83 13.70 -7.10
N SER A 111 -6.51 12.45 -6.70
CA SER A 111 -7.19 11.76 -5.61
C SER A 111 -7.03 12.48 -4.26
N VAL A 112 -5.85 13.03 -3.97
CA VAL A 112 -5.60 13.78 -2.72
C VAL A 112 -6.40 15.08 -2.67
N TYR A 113 -6.64 15.74 -3.81
CA TYR A 113 -7.36 17.00 -3.82
C TYR A 113 -8.86 16.85 -4.08
N ASN A 114 -9.25 15.88 -4.89
CA ASN A 114 -10.62 15.77 -5.41
C ASN A 114 -11.37 14.51 -4.95
N GLY A 115 -10.65 13.43 -4.58
CA GLY A 115 -11.25 12.19 -4.12
C GLY A 115 -12.16 12.38 -2.90
N ARG A 116 -13.08 11.46 -2.67
CA ARG A 116 -14.05 11.52 -1.56
C ARG A 116 -14.86 12.83 -1.59
N SER A 117 -15.27 13.23 -2.79
CA SER A 117 -16.01 14.47 -3.00
C SER A 117 -15.28 15.72 -2.47
N GLY A 118 -13.96 15.77 -2.63
CA GLY A 118 -13.10 16.88 -2.22
C GLY A 118 -12.56 16.80 -0.78
N LEU A 119 -12.81 15.72 -0.04
CA LEU A 119 -12.17 15.46 1.26
C LEU A 119 -10.73 14.96 1.09
N GLY A 120 -10.42 14.37 -0.07
CA GLY A 120 -9.13 13.81 -0.42
C GLY A 120 -8.87 12.43 0.15
N ASN A 121 -8.05 11.64 -0.55
CA ASN A 121 -7.61 10.33 -0.11
C ASN A 121 -6.27 10.41 0.61
N ILE A 122 -6.00 9.44 1.49
CA ILE A 122 -4.75 9.34 2.25
C ILE A 122 -3.92 8.21 1.64
N TYR A 123 -2.65 8.49 1.37
CA TYR A 123 -1.69 7.50 0.89
C TYR A 123 -0.65 7.23 1.96
N THR A 124 -0.50 5.96 2.36
CA THR A 124 0.61 5.53 3.22
C THR A 124 1.54 4.63 2.41
N TRP A 125 2.84 4.78 2.62
CA TRP A 125 3.86 4.01 1.92
C TRP A 125 4.91 3.48 2.89
N ALA A 126 5.34 2.21 2.70
CA ALA A 126 6.45 1.66 3.45
C ALA A 126 7.74 2.45 3.16
N ALA A 127 8.52 2.74 4.17
CA ALA A 127 9.77 3.49 4.04
C ALA A 127 10.92 2.67 3.42
N GLY A 128 10.72 1.36 3.20
CA GLY A 128 11.74 0.46 2.65
C GLY A 128 12.45 -0.40 3.71
N ASN A 129 13.21 -1.40 3.24
CA ASN A 129 13.87 -2.40 4.07
C ASN A 129 15.39 -2.49 3.80
N GLY A 130 15.98 -1.48 3.16
CA GLY A 130 17.35 -1.47 2.66
C GLY A 130 18.39 -0.86 3.59
N LEU A 131 18.14 -0.75 4.91
CA LEU A 131 19.12 -0.15 5.84
C LEU A 131 20.52 -0.78 5.72
N GLU A 132 20.60 -2.10 5.62
CA GLU A 132 21.89 -2.80 5.47
C GLU A 132 22.57 -2.57 4.11
N SER A 133 21.81 -2.15 3.11
CA SER A 133 22.31 -1.75 1.78
C SER A 133 22.66 -0.26 1.71
N ASN A 134 22.56 0.48 2.82
CA ASN A 134 22.67 1.94 2.90
C ASN A 134 21.64 2.66 2.03
N ASP A 135 20.47 2.06 1.89
CA ASP A 135 19.34 2.70 1.24
C ASP A 135 18.66 3.72 2.14
N ASN A 136 17.84 4.56 1.54
CA ASN A 136 17.21 5.67 2.23
C ASN A 136 15.87 5.99 1.55
N SER A 137 14.81 6.10 2.33
CA SER A 137 13.47 6.38 1.82
C SER A 137 13.35 7.65 0.98
N ASN A 138 14.33 8.58 1.06
CA ASN A 138 14.40 9.73 0.15
C ASN A 138 14.84 9.36 -1.28
N TYR A 139 15.37 8.15 -1.50
CA TYR A 139 15.68 7.63 -2.83
C TYR A 139 14.48 6.94 -3.48
N ASP A 140 13.50 6.54 -2.68
CA ASP A 140 12.21 6.01 -3.12
C ASP A 140 11.22 7.14 -3.38
N GLY A 141 10.95 7.40 -4.66
CA GLY A 141 10.03 8.45 -5.07
C GLY A 141 8.56 8.19 -4.73
N TYR A 142 8.18 6.96 -4.36
CA TYR A 142 6.85 6.69 -3.82
C TYR A 142 6.76 7.08 -2.34
N ALA A 143 7.70 6.64 -1.52
CA ALA A 143 7.73 6.96 -0.08
C ALA A 143 8.00 8.46 0.16
N SER A 144 8.87 9.08 -0.67
CA SER A 144 9.21 10.51 -0.57
C SER A 144 8.24 11.43 -1.31
N LEU A 145 7.18 10.91 -1.94
CA LEU A 145 6.18 11.72 -2.63
C LEU A 145 5.47 12.64 -1.64
N ARG A 146 5.38 13.93 -1.99
CA ARG A 146 4.74 14.96 -1.13
C ARG A 146 3.29 14.65 -0.73
N TYR A 147 2.65 13.72 -1.40
CA TYR A 147 1.26 13.28 -1.18
C TYR A 147 1.16 11.99 -0.38
N ALA A 148 2.29 11.38 -0.01
CA ALA A 148 2.35 10.14 0.74
C ALA A 148 2.86 10.36 2.17
N ILE A 149 2.47 9.48 3.06
CA ILE A 149 3.01 9.38 4.42
C ILE A 149 3.94 8.17 4.43
N ALA A 150 5.25 8.41 4.52
CA ALA A 150 6.22 7.34 4.69
C ALA A 150 6.08 6.71 6.08
N VAL A 151 6.04 5.39 6.15
CA VAL A 151 5.86 4.62 7.39
C VAL A 151 7.05 3.70 7.59
N ALA A 152 7.90 4.04 8.55
CA ALA A 152 9.05 3.23 8.95
C ALA A 152 8.64 2.09 9.89
N ALA A 153 9.48 1.06 9.98
CA ALA A 153 9.25 -0.06 10.87
C ALA A 153 9.99 0.11 12.20
N ILE A 154 9.28 -0.19 13.29
CA ILE A 154 9.84 -0.21 14.64
C ILE A 154 9.71 -1.59 15.27
N THR A 155 10.57 -1.90 16.22
CA THR A 155 10.49 -3.08 17.07
C THR A 155 9.39 -2.92 18.12
N HIS A 156 9.05 -4.01 18.82
CA HIS A 156 8.13 -3.96 19.96
C HIS A 156 8.68 -3.18 21.18
N TYR A 157 9.96 -2.79 21.17
CA TYR A 157 10.55 -1.90 22.16
C TYR A 157 10.46 -0.42 21.77
N GLY A 158 9.99 -0.11 20.55
CA GLY A 158 9.93 1.24 20.01
C GLY A 158 11.22 1.70 19.32
N ASP A 159 12.21 0.83 19.19
CA ASP A 159 13.44 1.11 18.46
C ASP A 159 13.24 0.89 16.96
N GLN A 160 14.05 1.55 16.13
CA GLN A 160 14.09 1.30 14.68
C GLN A 160 14.34 -0.18 14.42
N SER A 161 13.57 -0.78 13.52
CA SER A 161 13.85 -2.14 13.05
C SER A 161 15.16 -2.19 12.27
N TRP A 162 15.89 -3.30 12.38
CA TRP A 162 17.21 -3.48 11.79
C TRP A 162 17.26 -3.34 10.27
N TYR A 163 16.14 -3.43 9.60
CA TYR A 163 16.01 -3.29 8.14
C TYR A 163 15.41 -1.96 7.70
N SER A 164 14.73 -1.23 8.61
CA SER A 164 13.96 -0.05 8.24
C SER A 164 14.87 1.08 7.79
N GLU A 165 14.58 1.62 6.63
CA GLU A 165 15.34 2.72 6.07
C GLU A 165 15.17 4.03 6.86
N PRO A 166 16.23 4.85 6.93
CA PRO A 166 16.14 6.24 7.39
C PRO A 166 15.61 7.14 6.26
N GLY A 167 15.14 8.33 6.63
CA GLY A 167 14.71 9.35 5.67
C GLY A 167 13.82 10.41 6.26
#